data_c159c015f301ef1ad6be846812e14ed7
#
_entry.id   c159c015f301ef1ad6be846812e14ed7
#
_cell.length_a   1.000
_cell.length_b   1.000
_cell.length_c   1.000
_cell.angle_alpha   90.00
_cell.angle_beta   90.00
_cell.angle_gamma   90.00
#
_symmetry.space_group_name_H-M   'P 1'
#
loop_
_entity.id
_entity.type
_entity.pdbx_description
1 polymer ?
#
loop_
_entity_poly.entity_id
_entity_poly.type
_entity_poly.pdbx_seq_one_letter_code
_entity_poly.pdbx_strand_id
1 'polypeptide(L)'
;VKNIYRDCGCTLLFASAAKEQGLSEVREILMGKTTILAGPSGVGKSSLTNYLMQESTMETGDVSRIGRGRHTTRHSEIFCMEKDSYICDSPGFTSLMLPDIEAGELRYYYPEFAWYEGKCRFNGCVHVNEPDCSVKSAVEEGIICRERYDSYLCLYDELKRKVRF
;
A
#
# COMPACT_ATOMS: atom_id res chain seq x y z
N VAL A 1 10.66 2.31 -8.01
CA VAL A 1 9.64 1.85 -7.05
C VAL A 1 10.29 1.02 -5.93
N LYS A 2 11.03 -0.07 -6.22
CA LYS A 2 11.61 -0.95 -5.19
C LYS A 2 12.45 -0.19 -4.17
N ASN A 3 13.30 0.72 -4.60
CA ASN A 3 14.16 1.52 -3.71
C ASN A 3 13.35 2.53 -2.87
N ILE A 4 12.26 3.08 -3.43
CA ILE A 4 11.40 4.06 -2.75
C ILE A 4 10.73 3.44 -1.51
N TYR A 5 10.28 2.17 -1.61
CA TYR A 5 9.52 1.51 -0.55
C TYR A 5 10.31 0.46 0.22
N ARG A 6 11.65 0.42 0.07
CA ARG A 6 12.51 -0.60 0.69
C ARG A 6 12.34 -0.63 2.22
N ASP A 7 12.28 0.54 2.83
CA ASP A 7 12.31 0.73 4.28
C ASP A 7 10.94 1.12 4.87
N CYS A 8 9.85 0.96 4.07
CA CYS A 8 8.49 1.33 4.50
C CYS A 8 7.79 0.32 5.42
N GLY A 9 8.45 -0.77 5.78
CA GLY A 9 7.89 -1.82 6.64
C GLY A 9 6.86 -2.73 5.96
N CYS A 10 6.64 -2.61 4.64
CA CYS A 10 5.68 -3.41 3.88
C CYS A 10 6.39 -4.42 2.99
N THR A 11 5.77 -5.58 2.77
CA THR A 11 6.24 -6.53 1.76
C THR A 11 5.95 -5.98 0.36
N LEU A 12 6.97 -5.92 -0.49
CA LEU A 12 6.87 -5.39 -1.83
C LEU A 12 7.01 -6.52 -2.86
N LEU A 13 5.93 -6.77 -3.61
CA LEU A 13 5.89 -7.73 -4.69
C LEU A 13 5.63 -7.04 -6.03
N PHE A 14 6.20 -7.58 -7.10
CA PHE A 14 5.95 -7.16 -8.46
C PHE A 14 5.24 -8.27 -9.20
N ALA A 15 3.99 -8.04 -9.58
CA ALA A 15 3.17 -9.01 -10.25
C ALA A 15 2.45 -8.42 -11.46
N SER A 16 2.18 -9.25 -12.45
CA SER A 16 1.37 -8.90 -13.61
C SER A 16 0.51 -10.08 -14.02
N ALA A 17 -0.81 -9.98 -13.83
CA ALA A 17 -1.75 -10.99 -14.30
C ALA A 17 -1.72 -11.14 -15.84
N ALA A 18 -1.51 -10.04 -16.58
CA ALA A 18 -1.45 -10.07 -18.05
C ALA A 18 -0.18 -10.76 -18.60
N LYS A 19 0.90 -10.80 -17.81
CA LYS A 19 2.18 -11.43 -18.18
C LYS A 19 2.44 -12.72 -17.40
N GLU A 20 1.54 -13.10 -16.52
CA GLU A 20 1.66 -14.25 -15.63
C GLU A 20 2.99 -14.26 -14.84
N GLN A 21 3.39 -13.10 -14.33
CA GLN A 21 4.66 -12.92 -13.62
C GLN A 21 4.42 -12.56 -12.15
N GLY A 22 5.22 -13.14 -11.24
CA GLY A 22 5.21 -12.85 -9.80
C GLY A 22 3.91 -13.23 -9.10
N LEU A 23 3.10 -14.11 -9.68
CA LEU A 23 1.77 -14.45 -9.16
C LEU A 23 1.83 -15.57 -8.13
N SER A 24 2.82 -16.47 -8.22
CA SER A 24 3.11 -17.49 -7.20
C SER A 24 3.44 -16.87 -5.85
N GLU A 25 4.31 -15.87 -5.83
CA GLU A 25 4.69 -15.16 -4.60
C GLU A 25 3.51 -14.39 -4.00
N VAL A 26 2.64 -13.82 -4.86
CA VAL A 26 1.40 -13.20 -4.40
C VAL A 26 0.50 -14.24 -3.75
N ARG A 27 0.29 -15.40 -4.42
CA ARG A 27 -0.53 -16.48 -3.89
C ARG A 27 -0.04 -16.97 -2.52
N GLU A 28 1.26 -17.23 -2.37
CA GLU A 28 1.86 -17.66 -1.10
C GLU A 28 1.56 -16.71 0.06
N ILE A 29 1.63 -15.39 -0.18
CA ILE A 29 1.33 -14.39 0.85
C ILE A 29 -0.16 -14.39 1.23
N LEU A 30 -1.06 -14.73 0.30
CA LEU A 30 -2.50 -14.73 0.51
C LEU A 30 -3.01 -16.00 1.22
N MET A 31 -2.24 -17.09 1.20
CA MET A 31 -2.65 -18.37 1.78
C MET A 31 -2.97 -18.25 3.27
N GLY A 32 -4.09 -18.87 3.68
CA GLY A 32 -4.58 -18.89 5.06
C GLY A 32 -5.05 -17.52 5.58
N LYS A 33 -5.34 -16.56 4.69
CA LYS A 33 -5.73 -15.19 5.08
C LYS A 33 -6.99 -14.73 4.37
N THR A 34 -7.67 -13.78 5.00
CA THR A 34 -8.68 -12.95 4.33
C THR A 34 -8.02 -11.63 3.93
N THR A 35 -7.94 -11.38 2.63
CA THR A 35 -7.20 -10.24 2.07
C THR A 35 -8.12 -9.34 1.26
N ILE A 36 -8.03 -8.05 1.50
CA ILE A 36 -8.75 -7.03 0.71
C ILE A 36 -7.80 -6.45 -0.33
N LEU A 37 -8.22 -6.47 -1.60
CA LEU A 37 -7.50 -5.80 -2.67
C LEU A 37 -7.95 -4.34 -2.76
N ALA A 38 -7.04 -3.42 -2.52
CA ALA A 38 -7.29 -1.98 -2.57
C ALA A 38 -6.35 -1.30 -3.58
N GLY A 39 -6.85 -0.28 -4.27
CA GLY A 39 -6.05 0.46 -5.23
C GLY A 39 -6.89 1.23 -6.25
N PRO A 40 -6.27 2.08 -7.08
CA PRO A 40 -6.96 2.89 -8.08
C PRO A 40 -7.80 2.07 -9.05
N SER A 41 -8.80 2.73 -9.67
CA SER A 41 -9.58 2.10 -10.74
C SER A 41 -8.66 1.75 -11.92
N GLY A 42 -8.86 0.56 -12.50
CA GLY A 42 -8.09 0.11 -13.66
C GLY A 42 -6.67 -0.40 -13.37
N VAL A 43 -6.23 -0.46 -12.11
CA VAL A 43 -4.87 -0.94 -11.76
C VAL A 43 -4.69 -2.46 -11.91
N GLY A 44 -5.78 -3.21 -12.14
CA GLY A 44 -5.71 -4.66 -12.38
C GLY A 44 -6.13 -5.54 -11.21
N LYS A 45 -6.81 -5.00 -10.17
CA LYS A 45 -7.30 -5.79 -9.03
C LYS A 45 -8.16 -6.98 -9.46
N SER A 46 -9.21 -6.72 -10.20
CA SER A 46 -10.12 -7.78 -10.68
C SER A 46 -9.44 -8.75 -11.65
N SER A 47 -8.44 -8.30 -12.42
CA SER A 47 -7.63 -9.20 -13.25
C SER A 47 -6.79 -10.13 -12.41
N LEU A 48 -6.21 -9.63 -11.31
CA LEU A 48 -5.47 -10.45 -10.36
C LEU A 48 -6.38 -11.44 -9.64
N THR A 49 -7.55 -10.99 -9.17
CA THR A 49 -8.57 -11.87 -8.56
C THR A 49 -8.96 -12.99 -9.52
N ASN A 50 -9.30 -12.67 -10.75
CA ASN A 50 -9.69 -13.66 -11.76
C ASN A 50 -8.60 -14.70 -12.03
N TYR A 51 -7.35 -14.27 -12.12
CA TYR A 51 -6.23 -15.17 -12.32
C TYR A 51 -6.08 -16.15 -11.13
N LEU A 52 -6.04 -15.62 -9.91
CA LEU A 52 -5.89 -16.45 -8.70
C LEU A 52 -7.06 -17.41 -8.50
N MET A 53 -8.26 -17.04 -8.91
CA MET A 53 -9.44 -17.90 -8.85
C MET A 53 -9.43 -18.99 -9.94
N GLN A 54 -8.91 -18.71 -11.15
CA GLN A 54 -8.79 -19.72 -12.20
C GLN A 54 -7.83 -20.84 -11.81
N GLU A 55 -6.68 -20.52 -11.22
CA GLU A 55 -5.75 -21.54 -10.71
C GLU A 55 -6.43 -22.41 -9.64
N SER A 56 -7.14 -21.80 -8.69
CA SER A 56 -7.86 -22.51 -7.63
C SER A 56 -8.91 -23.48 -8.18
N THR A 57 -9.68 -23.09 -9.21
CA THR A 57 -10.70 -23.96 -9.83
C THR A 57 -10.07 -25.11 -10.62
N MET A 58 -8.90 -24.93 -11.21
CA MET A 58 -8.17 -26.02 -11.89
C MET A 58 -7.67 -27.07 -10.91
N GLU A 59 -7.27 -26.70 -9.71
CA GLU A 59 -6.81 -27.64 -8.68
C GLU A 59 -7.96 -28.38 -7.98
N THR A 60 -9.13 -27.74 -7.80
CA THR A 60 -10.27 -28.31 -7.06
C THR A 60 -11.32 -28.99 -7.93
N GLY A 61 -11.26 -28.82 -9.26
CA GLY A 61 -12.23 -29.39 -10.20
C GLY A 61 -13.64 -28.76 -10.14
N ASP A 62 -13.83 -27.74 -9.32
CA ASP A 62 -15.10 -27.01 -9.18
C ASP A 62 -15.17 -25.82 -10.14
N VAL A 63 -16.03 -25.95 -11.15
CA VAL A 63 -16.28 -24.89 -12.13
C VAL A 63 -17.29 -23.88 -11.55
N SER A 64 -16.84 -23.01 -10.67
CA SER A 64 -17.65 -21.83 -10.33
C SER A 64 -17.43 -20.75 -11.40
N ARG A 65 -18.53 -20.30 -12.01
CA ARG A 65 -18.58 -19.35 -13.12
C ARG A 65 -17.87 -18.03 -12.81
N ILE A 66 -16.64 -17.87 -13.27
CA ILE A 66 -15.95 -16.60 -13.29
C ILE A 66 -15.93 -16.10 -14.74
N GLY A 67 -17.03 -15.50 -15.13
CA GLY A 67 -17.15 -14.79 -16.40
C GLY A 67 -17.58 -13.37 -16.14
N ARG A 68 -16.66 -12.47 -15.83
CA ARG A 68 -16.90 -11.02 -15.89
C ARG A 68 -15.72 -10.34 -16.55
N GLY A 69 -15.98 -9.92 -17.80
CA GLY A 69 -15.14 -8.97 -18.51
C GLY A 69 -15.32 -7.55 -17.97
N ARG A 70 -14.21 -6.83 -17.94
CA ARG A 70 -14.02 -5.38 -18.18
C ARG A 70 -15.09 -4.39 -17.67
N HIS A 71 -15.58 -4.54 -16.42
CA HIS A 71 -16.43 -3.52 -15.78
C HIS A 71 -15.86 -3.15 -14.41
N THR A 72 -15.84 -1.85 -14.12
CA THR A 72 -15.54 -1.32 -12.79
C THR A 72 -16.42 -2.03 -11.76
N THR A 73 -15.77 -2.73 -10.84
CA THR A 73 -16.43 -3.39 -9.71
C THR A 73 -17.20 -2.32 -8.91
N ARG A 74 -18.53 -2.45 -8.84
CA ARG A 74 -19.40 -1.49 -8.12
C ARG A 74 -19.67 -1.91 -6.68
N HIS A 75 -19.44 -3.17 -6.36
CA HIS A 75 -19.66 -3.76 -5.05
C HIS A 75 -18.43 -4.54 -4.63
N SER A 76 -18.21 -4.65 -3.33
CA SER A 76 -17.18 -5.56 -2.81
C SER A 76 -17.70 -6.99 -2.89
N GLU A 77 -16.91 -7.89 -3.43
CA GLU A 77 -17.22 -9.32 -3.54
C GLU A 77 -16.12 -10.12 -2.83
N ILE A 78 -16.51 -11.17 -2.09
CA ILE A 78 -15.57 -12.06 -1.42
C ILE A 78 -15.52 -13.37 -2.18
N PHE A 79 -14.32 -13.79 -2.54
CA PHE A 79 -14.04 -15.04 -3.23
C PHE A 79 -13.24 -15.97 -2.34
N CYS A 80 -13.64 -17.24 -2.30
CA CYS A 80 -12.84 -18.29 -1.67
C CYS A 80 -11.82 -18.79 -2.70
N MET A 81 -10.54 -18.63 -2.39
CA MET A 81 -9.42 -19.07 -3.23
C MET A 81 -9.10 -20.53 -2.99
N GLU A 82 -8.89 -20.87 -1.73
CA GLU A 82 -8.65 -22.20 -1.20
C GLU A 82 -9.17 -22.27 0.23
N LYS A 83 -9.03 -23.44 0.88
CA LYS A 83 -9.42 -23.58 2.28
C LYS A 83 -8.77 -22.49 3.13
N ASP A 84 -9.59 -21.74 3.87
CA ASP A 84 -9.19 -20.66 4.78
C ASP A 84 -8.49 -19.46 4.10
N SER A 85 -8.60 -19.34 2.76
CA SER A 85 -7.99 -18.26 1.99
C SER A 85 -9.07 -17.50 1.20
N TYR A 86 -9.24 -16.21 1.48
CA TYR A 86 -10.30 -15.40 0.88
C TYR A 86 -9.74 -14.12 0.30
N ILE A 87 -10.26 -13.73 -0.88
CA ILE A 87 -9.98 -12.44 -1.50
C ILE A 87 -11.26 -11.62 -1.52
N CYS A 88 -11.20 -10.40 -1.02
CA CYS A 88 -12.22 -9.39 -1.18
C CYS A 88 -11.79 -8.41 -2.27
N ASP A 89 -12.43 -8.48 -3.45
CA ASP A 89 -12.25 -7.48 -4.51
C ASP A 89 -13.08 -6.25 -4.18
N SER A 90 -12.43 -5.12 -4.02
CA SER A 90 -13.08 -3.86 -3.68
C SER A 90 -13.19 -2.94 -4.90
N PRO A 91 -14.19 -2.05 -4.93
CA PRO A 91 -14.25 -0.99 -5.93
C PRO A 91 -12.95 -0.19 -5.94
N GLY A 92 -12.45 0.13 -7.14
CA GLY A 92 -11.29 1.04 -7.27
C GLY A 92 -11.66 2.43 -6.77
N PHE A 93 -10.75 3.06 -6.06
CA PHE A 93 -10.92 4.44 -5.60
C PHE A 93 -10.11 5.40 -6.47
N THR A 94 -10.59 6.63 -6.59
CA THR A 94 -9.91 7.72 -7.30
C THR A 94 -9.08 8.58 -6.35
N SER A 95 -9.47 8.62 -5.08
CA SER A 95 -8.75 9.33 -4.02
C SER A 95 -8.86 8.58 -2.70
N LEU A 96 -7.78 8.60 -1.94
CA LEU A 96 -7.76 8.16 -0.54
C LEU A 96 -7.89 9.40 0.33
N MET A 97 -8.81 9.36 1.27
CA MET A 97 -8.84 10.39 2.31
C MET A 97 -7.79 10.05 3.35
N LEU A 98 -7.00 11.05 3.74
CA LEU A 98 -6.09 10.90 4.85
C LEU A 98 -6.89 10.62 6.14
N PRO A 99 -6.37 9.75 7.02
CA PRO A 99 -6.97 9.50 8.32
C PRO A 99 -7.06 10.80 9.12
N ASP A 100 -7.93 10.80 10.12
CA ASP A 100 -8.08 11.92 11.04
C ASP A 100 -6.98 11.84 12.12
N ILE A 101 -5.82 12.34 11.75
CA ILE A 101 -4.62 12.44 12.60
C ILE A 101 -4.09 13.87 12.58
N GLU A 102 -3.42 14.28 13.63
CA GLU A 102 -2.72 15.54 13.63
C GLU A 102 -1.49 15.52 12.70
N ALA A 103 -1.22 16.62 12.02
CA ALA A 103 -0.08 16.69 11.09
C ALA A 103 1.25 16.28 11.74
N GLY A 104 1.45 16.62 13.03
CA GLY A 104 2.65 16.26 13.78
C GLY A 104 2.79 14.76 14.05
N GLU A 105 1.69 14.01 14.03
CA GLU A 105 1.70 12.55 14.24
C GLU A 105 2.11 11.78 12.98
N LEU A 106 2.01 12.41 11.79
CA LEU A 106 2.34 11.77 10.52
C LEU A 106 3.74 11.13 10.52
N ARG A 107 4.71 11.72 11.22
CA ARG A 107 6.08 11.20 11.34
C ARG A 107 6.15 9.77 11.87
N TYR A 108 5.22 9.36 12.72
CA TYR A 108 5.16 8.00 13.29
C TYR A 108 4.66 6.95 12.29
N TYR A 109 4.06 7.38 11.18
CA TYR A 109 3.60 6.51 10.09
C TYR A 109 4.66 6.30 8.99
N TYR A 110 5.87 6.86 9.21
CA TYR A 110 7.03 6.66 8.37
C TYR A 110 8.09 5.84 9.13
N PRO A 111 8.10 4.49 9.00
CA PRO A 111 9.00 3.61 9.76
C PRO A 111 10.47 3.98 9.60
N GLU A 112 10.85 4.49 8.42
CA GLU A 112 12.19 4.96 8.11
C GLU A 112 12.64 6.15 8.97
N PHE A 113 11.73 6.89 9.60
CA PHE A 113 12.06 7.99 10.51
C PHE A 113 12.33 7.53 11.94
N ALA A 114 11.86 6.32 12.31
CA ALA A 114 11.92 5.83 13.69
C ALA A 114 13.34 5.82 14.29
N TRP A 115 14.37 5.54 13.46
CA TRP A 115 15.78 5.56 13.88
C TRP A 115 16.29 6.95 14.27
N TYR A 116 15.62 8.00 13.84
CA TYR A 116 15.98 9.41 14.04
C TYR A 116 15.11 10.09 15.09
N GLU A 117 14.08 9.41 15.60
CA GLU A 117 13.21 9.95 16.66
C GLU A 117 14.06 10.29 17.90
N GLY A 118 13.87 11.50 18.42
CA GLY A 118 14.62 12.02 19.57
C GLY A 118 16.09 12.41 19.28
N LYS A 119 16.60 12.26 18.05
CA LYS A 119 17.98 12.63 17.68
C LYS A 119 18.09 14.03 17.06
N CYS A 120 16.95 14.67 16.77
CA CYS A 120 16.94 16.04 16.29
C CYS A 120 17.27 17.03 17.41
N ARG A 121 17.76 18.21 17.04
CA ARG A 121 18.08 19.27 18.01
C ARG A 121 16.86 19.69 18.84
N PHE A 122 15.66 19.68 18.24
CA PHE A 122 14.44 20.11 18.90
C PHE A 122 13.57 18.93 19.29
N ASN A 123 13.11 18.93 20.54
CA ASN A 123 12.09 17.96 20.98
C ASN A 123 10.79 18.21 20.21
N GLY A 124 10.16 17.12 19.75
CA GLY A 124 8.92 17.20 18.96
C GLY A 124 9.12 17.69 17.52
N CYS A 125 10.35 17.57 16.99
CA CYS A 125 10.66 17.89 15.60
C CYS A 125 9.73 17.13 14.65
N VAL A 126 9.08 17.84 13.75
CA VAL A 126 8.21 17.26 12.71
C VAL A 126 8.94 17.10 11.37
N HIS A 127 10.26 17.32 11.35
CA HIS A 127 11.15 17.08 10.21
C HIS A 127 10.82 17.89 8.94
N VAL A 128 10.19 19.02 9.07
CA VAL A 128 9.78 19.89 7.93
C VAL A 128 10.69 21.11 7.83
N ASN A 129 10.58 22.04 8.77
CA ASN A 129 11.31 23.32 8.72
C ASN A 129 12.42 23.43 9.78
N GLU A 130 12.48 22.52 10.73
CA GLU A 130 13.41 22.62 11.86
C GLU A 130 14.86 22.52 11.38
N PRO A 131 15.76 23.41 11.84
CA PRO A 131 17.19 23.29 11.57
C PRO A 131 17.78 22.13 12.38
N ASP A 132 18.93 21.62 11.94
CA ASP A 132 19.64 20.51 12.58
C ASP A 132 18.74 19.27 12.82
N CYS A 133 17.99 18.91 11.78
CA CYS A 133 17.07 17.77 11.79
C CYS A 133 17.76 16.52 11.27
N SER A 134 17.86 15.48 12.11
CA SER A 134 18.53 14.22 11.78
C SER A 134 17.87 13.48 10.60
N VAL A 135 16.53 13.59 10.43
CA VAL A 135 15.83 13.01 9.27
C VAL A 135 16.25 13.72 7.99
N LYS A 136 16.32 15.06 7.98
CA LYS A 136 16.74 15.81 6.79
C LYS A 136 18.18 15.51 6.41
N SER A 137 19.08 15.41 7.39
CA SER A 137 20.47 14.99 7.15
C SER A 137 20.53 13.58 6.52
N ALA A 138 19.73 12.62 7.04
CA ALA A 138 19.67 11.28 6.48
C ALA A 138 19.10 11.25 5.04
N VAL A 139 18.21 12.17 4.70
CA VAL A 139 17.75 12.34 3.31
C VAL A 139 18.84 12.90 2.42
N GLU A 140 19.61 13.89 2.89
CA GLU A 140 20.75 14.48 2.19
C GLU A 140 21.86 13.45 1.93
N GLU A 141 22.10 12.57 2.90
CA GLU A 141 23.05 11.46 2.82
C GLU A 141 22.54 10.26 1.96
N GLY A 142 21.28 10.31 1.51
CA GLY A 142 20.66 9.24 0.71
C GLY A 142 20.32 7.97 1.50
N ILE A 143 20.35 8.02 2.82
CA ILE A 143 19.94 6.92 3.71
C ILE A 143 18.42 6.78 3.67
N ILE A 144 17.69 7.91 3.80
CA ILE A 144 16.25 7.97 3.59
C ILE A 144 16.00 8.39 2.14
N CYS A 145 15.10 7.65 1.47
CA CYS A 145 14.73 7.93 0.08
C CYS A 145 14.08 9.33 -0.05
N ARG A 146 14.60 10.15 -0.96
CA ARG A 146 14.11 11.52 -1.20
C ARG A 146 12.63 11.53 -1.57
N GLU A 147 12.19 10.65 -2.46
CA GLU A 147 10.80 10.58 -2.91
C GLU A 147 9.83 10.21 -1.77
N ARG A 148 10.29 9.41 -0.80
CA ARG A 148 9.51 9.12 0.42
C ARG A 148 9.38 10.35 1.30
N TYR A 149 10.47 11.08 1.48
CA TYR A 149 10.46 12.33 2.24
C TYR A 149 9.60 13.41 1.56
N ASP A 150 9.67 13.53 0.24
CA ASP A 150 8.81 14.45 -0.51
C ASP A 150 7.31 14.09 -0.37
N SER A 151 6.99 12.79 -0.39
CA SER A 151 5.63 12.31 -0.08
C SER A 151 5.20 12.68 1.35
N TYR A 152 6.11 12.56 2.33
CA TYR A 152 5.85 13.00 3.70
C TYR A 152 5.49 14.49 3.76
N LEU A 153 6.25 15.35 3.10
CA LEU A 153 6.00 16.78 3.06
C LEU A 153 4.64 17.12 2.45
N CYS A 154 4.28 16.46 1.33
CA CYS A 154 2.98 16.64 0.69
C CYS A 154 1.82 16.26 1.62
N LEU A 155 1.91 15.10 2.29
CA LEU A 155 0.86 14.63 3.20
C LEU A 155 0.78 15.51 4.47
N TYR A 156 1.93 15.95 4.99
CA TYR A 156 1.98 16.87 6.12
C TYR A 156 1.26 18.18 5.82
N ASP A 157 1.51 18.78 4.65
CA ASP A 157 0.85 20.00 4.23
C ASP A 157 -0.67 19.81 4.00
N GLU A 158 -1.08 18.66 3.49
CA GLU A 158 -2.49 18.34 3.33
C GLU A 158 -3.20 18.22 4.68
N LEU A 159 -2.62 17.53 5.65
CA LEU A 159 -3.15 17.44 7.01
C LEU A 159 -3.26 18.80 7.69
N LYS A 160 -2.24 19.65 7.55
CA LYS A 160 -2.28 21.02 8.06
C LYS A 160 -3.41 21.87 7.50
N ARG A 161 -3.77 21.65 6.24
CA ARG A 161 -4.89 22.38 5.60
C ARG A 161 -6.25 21.91 6.10
N LYS A 162 -6.40 20.61 6.43
CA LYS A 162 -7.65 20.06 6.98
C LYS A 162 -8.03 20.65 8.33
N VAL A 163 -7.09 21.03 9.17
CA VAL A 163 -7.32 21.57 10.52
C VAL A 163 -7.83 23.03 10.50
N ARG A 164 -7.95 23.66 9.33
CA ARG A 164 -8.36 25.08 9.20
C ARG A 164 -9.86 25.30 8.90
N PHE A 165 -10.71 24.25 9.06
CA PHE A 165 -12.16 24.38 8.88
C PHE A 165 -12.92 23.87 10.09
#